data_62db5557472bfc2a8133f9de3542602b
#
_entry.id   62db5557472bfc2a8133f9de3542602b
#
_cell.length_a   1.000
_cell.length_b   1.000
_cell.length_c   1.000
_cell.angle_alpha   90.00
_cell.angle_beta   90.00
_cell.angle_gamma   90.00
#
_symmetry.space_group_name_H-M   'P 1'
#
loop_
_entity.id
_entity.type
_entity.pdbx_description
1 polymer ?
#
loop_
_entity_poly.entity_id
_entity_poly.type
_entity_poly.pdbx_seq_one_letter_code
_entity_poly.pdbx_strand_id
1 'polypeptide(L)'
;MNVKKIALVCFAGLISTQFTYSQQLPNKQNTSKAQSVKIIADSVKTMAEKLIESGFTAGDGYGEVWIRDFNTFIDLSCKVNDKAIIKKHLITFFQFQQPDGGILDGYVPVKNGNVPYNYYHSKLAPNYAGHKNTVETDQETSLIQAVAKYIKGTGDKTILTETIDGVTVQKRLEQAMDFLLKQRFEKKYGLLWGATTADWGDVQPEHDWGVVLDSNSHRTIDIYDNAMFVIAINDFVNMASLSTKDQQYWKGVKSSFEKNIRKYLWDDKQQKFIPHIYLNGSPFPASFNESEIYYHGGTAIAIEAGLLSKKEVKAAYQKMQDNVKKANASTIGLTLYPVYPQGYFKNAGMGPYSYQNGGDWTWFGGRMVSQLIRYDLLDEANEAIKPMLQRVLKNKGFYEWYTPDNQPKGSSSFRGEAGVLWSAITELQHKVNR
;
A
#
# COMPACT_ATOMS: atom_id res chain seq x y z
N MET A 1 -93.62 -31.28 -33.99
CA MET A 1 -93.12 -31.49 -32.64
C MET A 1 -91.86 -30.59 -32.49
N ASN A 2 -91.91 -29.73 -31.57
CA ASN A 2 -91.06 -28.55 -31.39
C ASN A 2 -89.60 -28.89 -30.99
N VAL A 3 -88.69 -28.25 -31.67
CA VAL A 3 -87.29 -28.11 -31.18
C VAL A 3 -86.98 -26.64 -31.11
N LYS A 4 -86.81 -26.14 -29.90
CA LYS A 4 -86.39 -24.77 -29.61
C LYS A 4 -84.85 -24.64 -29.80
N LYS A 5 -84.45 -23.66 -30.60
CA LYS A 5 -83.07 -23.18 -30.68
C LYS A 5 -82.74 -22.34 -29.47
N ILE A 6 -81.59 -22.63 -28.81
CA ILE A 6 -81.00 -21.77 -27.84
C ILE A 6 -79.71 -21.18 -28.44
N ALA A 7 -79.66 -19.85 -28.53
CA ALA A 7 -78.49 -19.11 -28.98
C ALA A 7 -77.48 -18.93 -27.84
N LEU A 8 -76.25 -19.27 -28.07
CA LEU A 8 -75.18 -19.05 -27.16
C LEU A 8 -74.49 -17.75 -27.52
N VAL A 9 -74.52 -16.79 -26.63
CA VAL A 9 -73.78 -15.50 -26.75
C VAL A 9 -72.43 -15.65 -26.08
N CYS A 10 -71.34 -15.61 -26.86
CA CYS A 10 -70.02 -15.52 -26.32
C CYS A 10 -69.65 -14.08 -25.97
N PHE A 11 -69.51 -13.77 -24.70
CA PHE A 11 -68.86 -12.55 -24.22
C PHE A 11 -67.37 -12.75 -24.15
N ALA A 12 -66.64 -12.08 -25.02
CA ALA A 12 -65.18 -12.01 -24.93
C ALA A 12 -64.80 -10.88 -23.96
N GLY A 13 -64.41 -11.25 -22.76
CA GLY A 13 -63.86 -10.29 -21.78
C GLY A 13 -62.38 -10.05 -22.05
N LEU A 14 -62.02 -8.86 -22.51
CA LEU A 14 -60.67 -8.36 -22.57
C LEU A 14 -60.18 -8.02 -21.14
N ILE A 15 -59.33 -8.88 -20.57
CA ILE A 15 -58.60 -8.56 -19.33
C ILE A 15 -57.35 -7.78 -19.74
N SER A 16 -57.41 -6.45 -19.60
CA SER A 16 -56.21 -5.58 -19.66
C SER A 16 -55.44 -5.66 -18.35
N THR A 17 -54.37 -6.45 -18.31
CA THR A 17 -53.39 -6.41 -17.23
C THR A 17 -52.56 -5.15 -17.37
N GLN A 18 -52.88 -4.13 -16.59
CA GLN A 18 -52.02 -2.99 -16.40
C GLN A 18 -50.84 -3.44 -15.50
N PHE A 19 -49.68 -3.60 -16.11
CA PHE A 19 -48.41 -3.65 -15.38
C PHE A 19 -48.08 -2.25 -14.86
N THR A 20 -48.40 -1.98 -13.60
CA THR A 20 -47.92 -0.81 -12.88
C THR A 20 -46.44 -1.04 -12.55
N TYR A 21 -45.53 -0.47 -13.34
CA TYR A 21 -44.12 -0.29 -12.96
C TYR A 21 -44.10 0.68 -11.78
N SER A 22 -44.06 0.18 -10.56
CA SER A 22 -43.70 1.01 -9.40
C SER A 22 -42.21 1.32 -9.49
N GLN A 23 -41.89 2.46 -10.07
CA GLN A 23 -40.56 3.06 -9.83
C GLN A 23 -40.49 3.35 -8.32
N GLN A 24 -39.77 2.50 -7.59
CA GLN A 24 -39.39 2.84 -6.23
C GLN A 24 -38.46 4.07 -6.33
N LEU A 25 -38.98 5.23 -5.99
CA LEU A 25 -38.24 6.44 -5.78
C LEU A 25 -37.13 6.13 -4.72
N PRO A 26 -35.88 6.47 -4.94
CA PRO A 26 -34.81 6.22 -3.98
C PRO A 26 -35.16 6.89 -2.66
N ASN A 27 -35.07 6.13 -1.58
CA ASN A 27 -35.43 6.54 -0.24
C ASN A 27 -34.64 7.82 0.13
N LYS A 28 -35.33 8.93 0.45
CA LYS A 28 -34.72 10.23 0.78
C LYS A 28 -33.63 10.17 1.85
N GLN A 29 -33.68 9.18 2.74
CA GLN A 29 -32.63 8.94 3.74
C GLN A 29 -31.34 8.38 3.13
N ASN A 30 -31.42 7.54 2.07
CA ASN A 30 -30.22 7.01 1.40
C ASN A 30 -29.56 8.08 0.52
N THR A 31 -30.32 8.96 -0.12
CA THR A 31 -29.76 10.09 -0.88
C THR A 31 -29.06 11.10 0.02
N SER A 32 -29.57 11.38 1.21
CA SER A 32 -28.93 12.31 2.14
C SER A 32 -27.62 11.74 2.74
N LYS A 33 -27.57 10.42 3.01
CA LYS A 33 -26.33 9.74 3.49
C LYS A 33 -25.25 9.68 2.40
N ALA A 34 -25.60 9.30 1.17
CA ALA A 34 -24.66 9.28 0.04
C ALA A 34 -24.10 10.68 -0.26
N GLN A 35 -24.95 11.70 -0.19
CA GLN A 35 -24.53 13.09 -0.40
C GLN A 35 -23.63 13.61 0.72
N SER A 36 -23.85 13.20 1.98
CA SER A 36 -22.99 13.56 3.10
C SER A 36 -21.59 12.93 2.99
N VAL A 37 -21.50 11.65 2.58
CA VAL A 37 -20.20 10.98 2.36
C VAL A 37 -19.44 11.63 1.20
N LYS A 38 -20.13 12.02 0.13
CA LYS A 38 -19.52 12.74 -1.00
C LYS A 38 -18.91 14.07 -0.57
N ILE A 39 -19.62 14.88 0.20
CA ILE A 39 -19.12 16.17 0.70
C ILE A 39 -17.88 15.98 1.58
N ILE A 40 -17.89 14.98 2.47
CA ILE A 40 -16.73 14.63 3.30
C ILE A 40 -15.53 14.23 2.43
N ALA A 41 -15.75 13.38 1.44
CA ALA A 41 -14.69 12.92 0.52
C ALA A 41 -14.08 14.07 -0.29
N ASP A 42 -14.90 14.96 -0.83
CA ASP A 42 -14.42 16.14 -1.59
C ASP A 42 -13.61 17.09 -0.71
N SER A 43 -14.03 17.30 0.54
CA SER A 43 -13.28 18.11 1.51
C SER A 43 -11.90 17.50 1.82
N VAL A 44 -11.85 16.19 2.08
CA VAL A 44 -10.57 15.48 2.35
C VAL A 44 -9.66 15.51 1.12
N LYS A 45 -10.20 15.35 -0.10
CA LYS A 45 -9.41 15.48 -1.34
C LYS A 45 -8.76 16.85 -1.46
N THR A 46 -9.53 17.93 -1.25
CA THR A 46 -9.01 19.30 -1.29
C THR A 46 -7.90 19.52 -0.25
N MET A 47 -8.08 18.98 0.98
CA MET A 47 -7.04 19.04 2.00
C MET A 47 -5.78 18.28 1.59
N ALA A 48 -5.92 17.10 0.99
CA ALA A 48 -4.80 16.28 0.51
C ALA A 48 -4.05 16.97 -0.63
N GLU A 49 -4.75 17.53 -1.63
CA GLU A 49 -4.18 18.29 -2.74
C GLU A 49 -3.33 19.46 -2.20
N LYS A 50 -3.88 20.25 -1.29
CA LYS A 50 -3.17 21.38 -0.67
C LYS A 50 -1.94 20.94 0.13
N LEU A 51 -2.00 19.78 0.82
CA LEU A 51 -0.84 19.28 1.54
C LEU A 51 0.28 18.85 0.58
N ILE A 52 -0.05 18.12 -0.50
CA ILE A 52 0.96 17.65 -1.45
C ILE A 52 1.58 18.78 -2.27
N GLU A 53 0.86 19.85 -2.54
CA GLU A 53 1.43 21.08 -3.15
C GLU A 53 2.57 21.69 -2.32
N SER A 54 2.57 21.46 -0.99
CA SER A 54 3.55 22.06 -0.07
C SER A 54 4.93 21.40 -0.06
N GLY A 55 5.12 20.23 -0.73
CA GLY A 55 6.45 19.60 -0.82
C GLY A 55 6.43 18.07 -0.89
N PHE A 56 7.63 17.47 -0.69
CA PHE A 56 7.90 16.07 -0.95
C PHE A 56 8.44 15.27 0.26
N THR A 57 8.66 15.90 1.42
CA THR A 57 9.01 15.17 2.65
C THR A 57 7.84 14.32 3.11
N ALA A 58 8.07 13.28 3.92
CA ALA A 58 6.99 12.42 4.43
C ALA A 58 5.96 13.21 5.25
N GLY A 59 6.41 14.21 6.01
CA GLY A 59 5.54 15.07 6.81
C GLY A 59 6.33 16.17 7.53
N ASP A 60 5.69 16.87 8.47
CA ASP A 60 6.30 17.97 9.23
C ASP A 60 7.35 17.51 10.25
N GLY A 61 7.35 16.24 10.65
CA GLY A 61 8.38 15.62 11.50
C GLY A 61 9.65 15.20 10.74
N TYR A 62 9.68 15.32 9.40
CA TYR A 62 10.74 14.78 8.56
C TYR A 62 11.38 15.85 7.67
N GLY A 63 12.72 15.86 7.62
CA GLY A 63 13.49 16.65 6.65
C GLY A 63 13.72 15.91 5.33
N GLU A 64 13.56 14.60 5.35
CA GLU A 64 13.87 13.68 4.27
C GLU A 64 12.72 13.49 3.29
N VAL A 65 13.10 13.21 2.03
CA VAL A 65 12.21 12.63 1.02
C VAL A 65 12.45 11.12 1.06
N TRP A 66 11.54 10.37 1.72
CA TRP A 66 11.60 8.92 1.80
C TRP A 66 10.94 8.31 0.56
N ILE A 67 11.59 7.32 -0.06
CA ILE A 67 11.07 6.72 -1.31
C ILE A 67 9.79 5.92 -1.10
N ARG A 68 9.65 5.24 0.04
CA ARG A 68 8.44 4.50 0.40
C ARG A 68 7.24 5.42 0.48
N ASP A 69 7.39 6.54 1.21
CA ASP A 69 6.33 7.55 1.33
C ASP A 69 6.03 8.20 -0.01
N PHE A 70 7.07 8.64 -0.73
CA PHE A 70 6.92 9.29 -2.03
C PHE A 70 6.15 8.40 -3.02
N ASN A 71 6.43 7.09 -3.05
CA ASN A 71 5.68 6.13 -3.84
C ASN A 71 4.17 6.15 -3.54
N THR A 72 3.75 6.44 -2.31
CA THR A 72 2.34 6.42 -1.91
C THR A 72 1.56 7.68 -2.26
N PHE A 73 2.24 8.82 -2.41
CA PHE A 73 1.57 10.08 -2.76
C PHE A 73 1.95 10.64 -4.14
N ILE A 74 2.77 9.94 -4.93
CA ILE A 74 3.24 10.43 -6.23
C ILE A 74 2.10 10.58 -7.26
N ASP A 75 1.07 9.74 -7.22
CA ASP A 75 -0.10 9.89 -8.08
C ASP A 75 -0.78 11.26 -7.87
N LEU A 76 -0.94 11.66 -6.61
CA LEU A 76 -1.45 12.99 -6.27
C LEU A 76 -0.44 14.08 -6.63
N SER A 77 0.86 13.85 -6.41
CA SER A 77 1.90 14.80 -6.84
C SER A 77 1.81 15.10 -8.34
N CYS A 78 1.59 14.08 -9.17
CA CYS A 78 1.41 14.25 -10.62
C CYS A 78 0.17 15.10 -10.99
N LYS A 79 -0.79 15.22 -10.08
CA LYS A 79 -1.98 16.04 -10.25
C LYS A 79 -1.74 17.51 -9.91
N VAL A 80 -0.93 17.78 -8.87
CA VAL A 80 -0.84 19.14 -8.25
C VAL A 80 0.52 19.81 -8.41
N ASN A 81 1.59 19.06 -8.70
CA ASN A 81 2.93 19.62 -8.87
C ASN A 81 3.39 19.59 -10.33
N ASP A 82 4.38 20.43 -10.65
CA ASP A 82 5.06 20.41 -11.95
C ASP A 82 5.81 19.09 -12.13
N LYS A 83 5.60 18.43 -13.30
CA LYS A 83 6.22 17.15 -13.63
C LYS A 83 7.76 17.19 -13.62
N ALA A 84 8.38 18.34 -13.94
CA ALA A 84 9.83 18.48 -13.91
C ALA A 84 10.37 18.46 -12.47
N ILE A 85 9.61 18.99 -11.50
CA ILE A 85 9.97 18.91 -10.08
C ILE A 85 9.87 17.47 -9.59
N ILE A 86 8.79 16.77 -9.92
CA ILE A 86 8.60 15.34 -9.56
C ILE A 86 9.74 14.51 -10.16
N LYS A 87 10.03 14.68 -11.45
CA LYS A 87 11.13 14.02 -12.15
C LYS A 87 12.46 14.26 -11.44
N LYS A 88 12.76 15.50 -11.05
CA LYS A 88 14.00 15.86 -10.33
C LYS A 88 14.12 15.05 -9.03
N HIS A 89 13.04 14.91 -8.24
CA HIS A 89 13.06 14.12 -7.02
C HIS A 89 13.34 12.63 -7.30
N LEU A 90 12.73 12.04 -8.33
CA LEU A 90 13.01 10.67 -8.76
C LEU A 90 14.47 10.49 -9.22
N ILE A 91 14.97 11.41 -10.04
CA ILE A 91 16.36 11.37 -10.53
C ILE A 91 17.37 11.47 -9.38
N THR A 92 17.05 12.20 -8.31
CA THR A 92 17.95 12.30 -7.14
C THR A 92 18.20 10.93 -6.50
N PHE A 93 17.22 10.03 -6.42
CA PHE A 93 17.46 8.67 -5.94
C PHE A 93 18.47 7.90 -6.80
N PHE A 94 18.40 8.04 -8.13
CA PHE A 94 19.35 7.40 -9.04
C PHE A 94 20.75 8.02 -8.97
N GLN A 95 20.87 9.29 -8.60
CA GLN A 95 22.16 9.95 -8.37
C GLN A 95 22.88 9.41 -7.12
N PHE A 96 22.17 8.75 -6.23
CA PHE A 96 22.67 8.06 -5.06
C PHE A 96 22.75 6.54 -5.20
N GLN A 97 22.27 5.97 -6.31
CA GLN A 97 22.27 4.52 -6.50
C GLN A 97 23.66 3.93 -6.30
N GLN A 98 23.76 2.91 -5.47
CA GLN A 98 25.01 2.26 -5.14
C GLN A 98 25.56 1.43 -6.33
N PRO A 99 26.87 1.16 -6.40
CA PRO A 99 27.48 0.40 -7.51
C PRO A 99 26.89 -1.01 -7.70
N ASP A 100 26.38 -1.63 -6.65
CA ASP A 100 25.70 -2.94 -6.68
C ASP A 100 24.24 -2.87 -7.15
N GLY A 101 23.68 -1.67 -7.33
CA GLY A 101 22.32 -1.41 -7.74
C GLY A 101 21.38 -0.97 -6.60
N GLY A 102 21.83 -1.02 -5.35
CA GLY A 102 21.03 -0.66 -4.18
C GLY A 102 20.54 0.80 -4.21
N ILE A 103 19.29 1.02 -3.83
CA ILE A 103 18.64 2.34 -3.75
C ILE A 103 18.62 2.81 -2.30
N LEU A 104 18.80 4.10 -2.09
CA LEU A 104 18.68 4.71 -0.77
C LEU A 104 17.22 4.78 -0.33
N ASP A 105 17.01 4.72 0.98
CA ASP A 105 15.70 4.89 1.61
C ASP A 105 15.17 6.33 1.45
N GLY A 106 16.05 7.31 1.69
CA GLY A 106 15.72 8.71 1.56
C GLY A 106 16.92 9.61 1.36
N TYR A 107 16.64 10.87 1.07
CA TYR A 107 17.66 11.91 1.02
C TYR A 107 17.14 13.22 1.63
N VAL A 108 18.07 14.05 2.10
CA VAL A 108 17.81 15.31 2.76
C VAL A 108 18.80 16.37 2.24
N PRO A 109 18.46 17.67 2.22
CA PRO A 109 19.43 18.72 1.98
C PRO A 109 20.56 18.62 3.02
N VAL A 110 21.85 18.70 2.59
CA VAL A 110 23.03 18.52 3.48
C VAL A 110 22.93 19.35 4.76
N LYS A 111 22.38 20.57 4.67
CA LYS A 111 22.22 21.48 5.82
C LYS A 111 21.12 21.08 6.81
N ASN A 112 20.26 20.13 6.46
CA ASN A 112 19.07 19.73 7.23
C ASN A 112 19.20 18.31 7.82
N GLY A 113 20.32 17.64 7.67
CA GLY A 113 20.56 16.33 8.28
C GLY A 113 20.60 16.47 9.80
N ASN A 114 19.50 16.15 10.46
CA ASN A 114 19.33 16.28 11.93
C ASN A 114 19.10 14.94 12.64
N VAL A 115 18.98 13.85 11.88
CA VAL A 115 18.88 12.49 12.41
C VAL A 115 20.30 11.91 12.48
N PRO A 116 20.70 11.17 13.53
CA PRO A 116 22.05 10.61 13.66
C PRO A 116 22.25 9.36 12.75
N TYR A 117 21.87 9.48 11.48
CA TYR A 117 22.14 8.48 10.46
C TYR A 117 23.57 8.61 9.89
N ASN A 118 24.09 7.50 9.39
CA ASN A 118 25.26 7.52 8.52
C ASN A 118 24.84 7.93 7.13
N TYR A 119 25.10 9.19 6.75
CA TYR A 119 24.72 9.73 5.46
C TYR A 119 25.72 9.38 4.36
N TYR A 120 25.20 9.00 3.20
CA TYR A 120 25.94 8.86 1.95
C TYR A 120 25.98 10.20 1.22
N HIS A 121 27.10 10.49 0.56
CA HIS A 121 27.28 11.66 -0.27
C HIS A 121 27.56 11.24 -1.72
N SER A 122 26.98 11.96 -2.69
CA SER A 122 27.18 11.73 -4.11
C SER A 122 27.66 13.01 -4.81
N LYS A 123 28.69 12.87 -5.63
CA LYS A 123 29.15 13.99 -6.50
C LYS A 123 28.07 14.41 -7.52
N LEU A 124 27.14 13.50 -7.85
CA LEU A 124 26.05 13.75 -8.76
C LEU A 124 24.90 14.54 -8.11
N ALA A 125 24.84 14.55 -6.77
CA ALA A 125 23.84 15.27 -5.98
C ALA A 125 24.49 16.01 -4.79
N PRO A 126 25.41 16.98 -5.02
CA PRO A 126 26.26 17.56 -3.98
C PRO A 126 25.50 18.35 -2.91
N ASN A 127 24.27 18.76 -3.19
CA ASN A 127 23.43 19.52 -2.25
C ASN A 127 22.61 18.63 -1.31
N TYR A 128 22.69 17.31 -1.47
CA TYR A 128 21.92 16.32 -0.70
C TYR A 128 22.82 15.31 -0.03
N ALA A 129 22.35 14.76 1.07
CA ALA A 129 22.91 13.60 1.74
C ALA A 129 21.84 12.50 1.76
N GLY A 130 22.22 11.26 1.57
CA GLY A 130 21.28 10.14 1.49
C GLY A 130 21.45 9.15 2.63
N HIS A 131 20.43 8.38 2.92
CA HIS A 131 20.43 7.35 3.94
C HIS A 131 19.94 6.02 3.36
N LYS A 132 20.58 4.89 3.74
CA LYS A 132 20.17 3.53 3.36
C LYS A 132 19.61 2.81 4.59
N ASN A 133 18.36 2.38 4.49
CA ASN A 133 17.78 1.39 5.35
C ASN A 133 18.16 -0.01 4.83
N THR A 134 18.69 -0.86 5.70
CA THR A 134 19.03 -2.24 5.33
C THR A 134 18.14 -3.28 6.00
N VAL A 135 17.20 -2.86 6.84
CA VAL A 135 16.22 -3.71 7.52
C VAL A 135 15.23 -4.27 6.50
N GLU A 136 14.71 -3.41 5.64
CA GLU A 136 13.73 -3.75 4.61
C GLU A 136 14.34 -3.83 3.21
N THR A 137 13.59 -4.41 2.28
CA THR A 137 13.98 -4.57 0.87
C THR A 137 13.04 -3.83 -0.08
N ASP A 138 12.34 -2.82 0.42
CA ASP A 138 11.27 -2.12 -0.31
C ASP A 138 11.71 -0.81 -0.99
N GLN A 139 12.93 -0.33 -0.78
CA GLN A 139 13.38 0.92 -1.39
C GLN A 139 13.51 0.79 -2.92
N GLU A 140 14.10 -0.30 -3.37
CA GLU A 140 14.25 -0.63 -4.79
C GLU A 140 12.88 -0.75 -5.45
N THR A 141 11.98 -1.50 -4.83
CA THR A 141 10.64 -1.75 -5.35
C THR A 141 9.76 -0.51 -5.32
N SER A 142 9.91 0.33 -4.29
CA SER A 142 9.20 1.62 -4.18
C SER A 142 9.62 2.60 -5.26
N LEU A 143 10.92 2.69 -5.59
CA LEU A 143 11.40 3.57 -6.66
C LEU A 143 10.89 3.13 -8.04
N ILE A 144 10.88 1.82 -8.32
CA ILE A 144 10.34 1.27 -9.57
C ILE A 144 8.86 1.63 -9.72
N GLN A 145 8.07 1.41 -8.67
CA GLN A 145 6.64 1.75 -8.64
C GLN A 145 6.42 3.26 -8.79
N ALA A 146 7.22 4.09 -8.11
CA ALA A 146 7.12 5.54 -8.20
C ALA A 146 7.40 6.05 -9.62
N VAL A 147 8.40 5.50 -10.32
CA VAL A 147 8.67 5.84 -11.73
C VAL A 147 7.51 5.41 -12.64
N ALA A 148 6.94 4.22 -12.42
CA ALA A 148 5.79 3.75 -13.19
C ALA A 148 4.56 4.66 -12.99
N LYS A 149 4.26 5.05 -11.76
CA LYS A 149 3.19 5.99 -11.42
C LYS A 149 3.43 7.38 -12.03
N TYR A 150 4.68 7.88 -11.96
CA TYR A 150 5.06 9.13 -12.62
C TYR A 150 4.77 9.09 -14.13
N ILE A 151 5.20 8.04 -14.82
CA ILE A 151 4.95 7.87 -16.25
C ILE A 151 3.44 7.79 -16.54
N LYS A 152 2.70 7.05 -15.73
CA LYS A 152 1.24 6.92 -15.85
C LYS A 152 0.53 8.26 -15.64
N GLY A 153 0.93 9.02 -14.63
CA GLY A 153 0.29 10.29 -14.26
C GLY A 153 0.63 11.45 -15.19
N THR A 154 1.86 11.47 -15.75
CA THR A 154 2.36 12.59 -16.57
C THR A 154 2.45 12.31 -18.06
N GLY A 155 2.45 11.03 -18.46
CA GLY A 155 2.75 10.59 -19.83
C GLY A 155 4.24 10.71 -20.21
N ASP A 156 5.12 11.16 -19.32
CA ASP A 156 6.53 11.41 -19.62
C ASP A 156 7.37 10.12 -19.54
N LYS A 157 7.44 9.39 -20.64
CA LYS A 157 8.32 8.22 -20.77
C LYS A 157 9.80 8.57 -20.98
N THR A 158 10.14 9.87 -21.23
CA THR A 158 11.53 10.28 -21.48
C THR A 158 12.42 10.07 -20.25
N ILE A 159 11.84 10.00 -19.06
CA ILE A 159 12.56 9.67 -17.83
C ILE A 159 13.37 8.37 -17.97
N LEU A 160 12.87 7.36 -18.69
CA LEU A 160 13.54 6.06 -18.84
C LEU A 160 14.83 6.14 -19.67
N THR A 161 14.92 7.11 -20.57
CA THR A 161 16.09 7.32 -21.46
C THR A 161 17.07 8.37 -20.91
N GLU A 162 16.71 9.05 -19.82
CA GLU A 162 17.64 9.94 -19.14
C GLU A 162 18.88 9.20 -18.66
N THR A 163 20.05 9.81 -18.83
CA THR A 163 21.33 9.20 -18.42
C THR A 163 21.88 9.88 -17.18
N ILE A 164 22.31 9.08 -16.23
CA ILE A 164 22.97 9.52 -15.01
C ILE A 164 24.31 8.81 -14.95
N ASP A 165 25.39 9.56 -15.06
CA ASP A 165 26.76 9.02 -15.17
C ASP A 165 26.88 7.93 -16.26
N GLY A 166 26.35 8.23 -17.47
CA GLY A 166 26.39 7.34 -18.64
C GLY A 166 25.45 6.15 -18.64
N VAL A 167 24.65 5.94 -17.57
CA VAL A 167 23.70 4.82 -17.45
C VAL A 167 22.27 5.34 -17.49
N THR A 168 21.43 4.75 -18.34
CA THR A 168 20.02 5.15 -18.45
C THR A 168 19.23 4.78 -17.20
N VAL A 169 18.19 5.56 -16.89
CA VAL A 169 17.25 5.27 -15.77
C VAL A 169 16.65 3.88 -15.93
N GLN A 170 16.25 3.47 -17.14
CA GLN A 170 15.74 2.11 -17.36
C GLN A 170 16.74 1.04 -16.91
N LYS A 171 18.04 1.21 -17.25
CA LYS A 171 19.09 0.25 -16.84
C LYS A 171 19.32 0.29 -15.33
N ARG A 172 19.22 1.46 -14.70
CA ARG A 172 19.33 1.61 -13.25
C ARG A 172 18.18 0.96 -12.50
N LEU A 173 16.96 0.99 -13.03
CA LEU A 173 15.81 0.24 -12.48
C LEU A 173 16.05 -1.28 -12.57
N GLU A 174 16.59 -1.76 -13.70
CA GLU A 174 16.98 -3.17 -13.83
C GLU A 174 18.06 -3.55 -12.82
N GLN A 175 19.06 -2.70 -12.62
CA GLN A 175 20.12 -2.92 -11.61
C GLN A 175 19.55 -2.97 -10.19
N ALA A 176 18.53 -2.18 -9.87
CA ALA A 176 17.84 -2.23 -8.57
C ALA A 176 17.13 -3.57 -8.33
N MET A 177 16.46 -4.12 -9.34
CA MET A 177 15.86 -5.47 -9.24
C MET A 177 16.93 -6.55 -9.15
N ASP A 178 18.01 -6.43 -9.92
CA ASP A 178 19.17 -7.33 -9.87
C ASP A 178 19.83 -7.33 -8.49
N PHE A 179 19.92 -6.15 -7.83
CA PHE A 179 20.40 -6.04 -6.46
C PHE A 179 19.60 -6.93 -5.51
N LEU A 180 18.27 -6.87 -5.56
CA LEU A 180 17.42 -7.70 -4.73
C LEU A 180 17.65 -9.19 -4.99
N LEU A 181 17.71 -9.60 -6.25
CA LEU A 181 17.94 -11.01 -6.62
C LEU A 181 19.37 -11.51 -6.29
N LYS A 182 20.36 -10.63 -6.16
CA LYS A 182 21.75 -11.00 -5.81
C LYS A 182 22.01 -10.92 -4.31
N GLN A 183 21.47 -9.90 -3.61
CA GLN A 183 21.82 -9.58 -2.23
C GLN A 183 20.75 -10.01 -1.22
N ARG A 184 19.49 -10.15 -1.65
CA ARG A 184 18.35 -10.39 -0.77
C ARG A 184 17.55 -11.65 -1.12
N PHE A 185 18.06 -12.52 -1.98
CA PHE A 185 17.34 -13.71 -2.45
C PHE A 185 17.77 -14.97 -1.70
N GLU A 186 16.80 -15.61 -1.04
CA GLU A 186 16.98 -16.90 -0.37
C GLU A 186 16.63 -18.04 -1.34
N LYS A 187 17.64 -18.75 -1.80
CA LYS A 187 17.51 -19.80 -2.84
C LYS A 187 16.61 -20.97 -2.42
N LYS A 188 16.61 -21.32 -1.15
CA LYS A 188 15.80 -22.45 -0.62
C LYS A 188 14.31 -22.21 -0.82
N TYR A 189 13.86 -20.98 -0.64
CA TYR A 189 12.46 -20.59 -0.76
C TYR A 189 12.16 -19.94 -2.09
N GLY A 190 13.16 -19.39 -2.79
CA GLY A 190 13.00 -18.62 -4.02
C GLY A 190 12.26 -17.32 -3.79
N LEU A 191 12.52 -16.65 -2.68
CA LEU A 191 11.89 -15.43 -2.20
C LEU A 191 12.93 -14.44 -1.65
N LEU A 192 12.56 -13.17 -1.52
CA LEU A 192 13.39 -12.15 -0.89
C LEU A 192 13.31 -12.25 0.63
N TRP A 193 14.40 -11.83 1.29
CA TRP A 193 14.50 -11.73 2.74
C TRP A 193 14.83 -10.29 3.18
N GLY A 194 14.28 -9.90 4.32
CA GLY A 194 14.58 -8.69 5.08
C GLY A 194 14.95 -9.03 6.52
N ALA A 195 14.89 -8.05 7.42
CA ALA A 195 14.96 -8.29 8.85
C ALA A 195 13.61 -8.73 9.41
N THR A 196 13.61 -9.21 10.65
CA THR A 196 12.39 -9.40 11.43
C THR A 196 11.82 -8.04 11.82
N THR A 197 10.56 -7.78 11.50
CA THR A 197 9.87 -6.54 11.80
C THR A 197 8.41 -6.82 12.19
N ALA A 198 7.65 -5.80 12.54
CA ALA A 198 6.21 -5.91 12.71
C ALA A 198 5.54 -5.55 11.37
N ASP A 199 5.12 -6.59 10.64
CA ASP A 199 4.52 -6.47 9.30
C ASP A 199 5.50 -5.77 8.32
N TRP A 200 5.14 -4.63 7.76
CA TRP A 200 5.90 -3.79 6.83
C TRP A 200 6.92 -2.86 7.52
N GLY A 201 7.09 -2.99 8.80
CA GLY A 201 7.85 -2.04 9.61
C GLY A 201 9.36 -2.07 9.35
N ASP A 202 10.05 -1.05 9.83
CA ASP A 202 11.51 -0.90 9.75
C ASP A 202 12.20 -1.00 11.11
N VAL A 203 11.43 -1.33 12.16
CA VAL A 203 11.95 -1.51 13.52
C VAL A 203 12.18 -2.99 13.79
N GLN A 204 13.45 -3.38 13.96
CA GLN A 204 13.83 -4.75 14.34
C GLN A 204 13.75 -4.95 15.86
N PRO A 205 13.44 -6.17 16.35
CA PRO A 205 13.28 -6.45 17.77
C PRO A 205 14.55 -6.21 18.60
N GLU A 206 15.72 -6.41 18.01
CA GLU A 206 17.00 -6.42 18.69
C GLU A 206 17.59 -5.03 18.95
N HIS A 207 17.00 -4.00 18.34
CA HIS A 207 17.52 -2.63 18.41
C HIS A 207 16.53 -1.68 19.07
N ASP A 208 17.05 -0.77 19.87
CA ASP A 208 16.28 0.33 20.46
C ASP A 208 16.10 1.47 19.45
N TRP A 209 17.00 1.58 18.47
CA TRP A 209 16.96 2.56 17.39
C TRP A 209 17.83 2.10 16.21
N GLY A 210 17.48 2.60 15.02
CA GLY A 210 18.26 2.39 13.80
C GLY A 210 17.69 1.34 12.87
N VAL A 211 18.01 1.50 11.60
CA VAL A 211 17.46 0.72 10.48
C VAL A 211 18.57 0.03 9.67
N VAL A 212 19.64 -0.39 10.35
CA VAL A 212 20.80 -1.06 9.75
C VAL A 212 20.91 -2.47 10.33
N LEU A 213 21.06 -3.45 9.44
CA LEU A 213 21.35 -4.83 9.82
C LEU A 213 22.75 -4.97 10.42
N ASP A 214 22.87 -5.78 11.45
CA ASP A 214 24.14 -6.20 12.06
C ASP A 214 24.14 -7.70 12.38
N SER A 215 25.15 -8.14 13.14
CA SER A 215 25.30 -9.55 13.53
C SER A 215 24.20 -10.06 14.46
N ASN A 216 23.45 -9.18 15.12
CA ASN A 216 22.35 -9.54 16.02
C ASN A 216 21.01 -9.62 15.31
N SER A 217 20.91 -9.06 14.12
CA SER A 217 19.65 -9.00 13.36
C SER A 217 19.19 -10.39 12.93
N HIS A 218 17.92 -10.68 13.16
CA HIS A 218 17.27 -11.89 12.67
C HIS A 218 16.64 -11.63 11.31
N ARG A 219 17.03 -12.49 10.34
CA ARG A 219 16.57 -12.40 8.95
C ARG A 219 15.33 -13.24 8.74
N THR A 220 14.38 -12.69 8.00
CA THR A 220 13.11 -13.35 7.69
C THR A 220 12.72 -13.19 6.24
N ILE A 221 11.80 -14.04 5.81
CA ILE A 221 11.01 -13.86 4.60
C ILE A 221 9.59 -13.54 5.06
N ASP A 222 9.03 -12.47 4.55
CA ASP A 222 7.68 -12.00 4.85
C ASP A 222 6.88 -11.73 3.58
N ILE A 223 5.60 -11.45 3.74
CA ILE A 223 4.71 -11.20 2.61
C ILE A 223 4.88 -9.80 2.02
N TYR A 224 5.19 -8.77 2.84
CA TYR A 224 5.25 -7.39 2.39
C TYR A 224 6.35 -7.20 1.34
N ASP A 225 7.60 -7.52 1.67
CA ASP A 225 8.76 -7.38 0.77
C ASP A 225 8.55 -8.14 -0.55
N ASN A 226 8.02 -9.36 -0.45
CA ASN A 226 7.82 -10.22 -1.62
C ASN A 226 6.65 -9.76 -2.51
N ALA A 227 5.58 -9.24 -1.94
CA ALA A 227 4.47 -8.66 -2.70
C ALA A 227 4.88 -7.34 -3.38
N MET A 228 5.65 -6.48 -2.70
CA MET A 228 6.23 -5.27 -3.27
C MET A 228 7.11 -5.57 -4.48
N PHE A 229 7.88 -6.66 -4.44
CA PHE A 229 8.70 -7.08 -5.58
C PHE A 229 7.85 -7.58 -6.76
N VAL A 230 6.78 -8.32 -6.51
CA VAL A 230 5.83 -8.74 -7.57
C VAL A 230 5.21 -7.53 -8.27
N ILE A 231 4.81 -6.50 -7.51
CA ILE A 231 4.28 -5.25 -8.07
C ILE A 231 5.35 -4.56 -8.91
N ALA A 232 6.57 -4.42 -8.39
CA ALA A 232 7.67 -3.75 -9.07
C ALA A 232 8.05 -4.43 -10.39
N ILE A 233 8.10 -5.76 -10.44
CA ILE A 233 8.33 -6.49 -11.69
C ILE A 233 7.22 -6.19 -12.70
N ASN A 234 5.96 -6.23 -12.27
CA ASN A 234 4.83 -5.94 -13.15
C ASN A 234 4.92 -4.51 -13.74
N ASP A 235 5.22 -3.54 -12.90
CA ASP A 235 5.36 -2.14 -13.29
C ASP A 235 6.55 -1.95 -14.25
N PHE A 236 7.70 -2.57 -13.96
CA PHE A 236 8.87 -2.52 -14.82
C PHE A 236 8.59 -3.11 -16.21
N VAL A 237 7.98 -4.29 -16.28
CA VAL A 237 7.65 -4.95 -17.55
C VAL A 237 6.69 -4.12 -18.40
N ASN A 238 5.78 -3.38 -17.75
CA ASN A 238 4.77 -2.59 -18.46
C ASN A 238 5.28 -1.21 -18.90
N MET A 239 6.25 -0.61 -18.19
CA MET A 239 6.77 0.72 -18.53
C MET A 239 8.01 0.70 -19.42
N ALA A 240 8.90 -0.28 -19.24
CA ALA A 240 10.20 -0.35 -19.89
C ALA A 240 10.13 -0.86 -21.34
N SER A 241 11.05 -0.38 -22.17
CA SER A 241 11.25 -0.88 -23.54
C SER A 241 12.15 -2.11 -23.51
N LEU A 242 11.57 -3.27 -23.26
CA LEU A 242 12.29 -4.54 -23.12
C LEU A 242 12.30 -5.35 -24.41
N SER A 243 13.39 -6.08 -24.65
CA SER A 243 13.40 -7.15 -25.64
C SER A 243 12.40 -8.25 -25.26
N THR A 244 11.94 -9.04 -26.25
CA THR A 244 11.04 -10.19 -25.97
C THR A 244 11.67 -11.15 -24.96
N LYS A 245 12.99 -11.37 -25.03
CA LYS A 245 13.74 -12.25 -24.10
C LYS A 245 13.71 -11.70 -22.68
N ASP A 246 13.99 -10.41 -22.49
CA ASP A 246 14.02 -9.79 -21.17
C ASP A 246 12.61 -9.73 -20.56
N GLN A 247 11.61 -9.45 -21.40
CA GLN A 247 10.21 -9.47 -20.96
C GLN A 247 9.79 -10.88 -20.49
N GLN A 248 10.19 -11.94 -21.22
CA GLN A 248 9.93 -13.32 -20.80
C GLN A 248 10.66 -13.69 -19.52
N TYR A 249 11.92 -13.25 -19.37
CA TYR A 249 12.69 -13.45 -18.15
C TYR A 249 11.98 -12.87 -16.93
N TRP A 250 11.61 -11.59 -16.95
CA TRP A 250 10.97 -10.92 -15.81
C TRP A 250 9.57 -11.48 -15.52
N LYS A 251 8.80 -11.85 -16.55
CA LYS A 251 7.54 -12.57 -16.36
C LYS A 251 7.74 -13.94 -15.69
N GLY A 252 8.80 -14.64 -16.04
CA GLY A 252 9.18 -15.90 -15.41
C GLY A 252 9.57 -15.73 -13.95
N VAL A 253 10.36 -14.70 -13.61
CA VAL A 253 10.70 -14.35 -12.23
C VAL A 253 9.42 -14.05 -11.43
N LYS A 254 8.54 -13.17 -11.95
CA LYS A 254 7.25 -12.85 -11.31
C LYS A 254 6.44 -14.11 -11.01
N SER A 255 6.24 -14.96 -12.00
CA SER A 255 5.46 -16.19 -11.83
C SER A 255 6.07 -17.16 -10.80
N SER A 256 7.40 -17.21 -10.72
CA SER A 256 8.12 -17.98 -9.68
C SER A 256 7.85 -17.42 -8.28
N PHE A 257 7.89 -16.10 -8.11
CA PHE A 257 7.57 -15.46 -6.84
C PHE A 257 6.12 -15.68 -6.42
N GLU A 258 5.16 -15.47 -7.30
CA GLU A 258 3.74 -15.73 -7.06
C GLU A 258 3.49 -17.17 -6.57
N LYS A 259 4.11 -18.14 -7.24
CA LYS A 259 4.04 -19.55 -6.86
C LYS A 259 4.65 -19.82 -5.48
N ASN A 260 5.84 -19.25 -5.22
CA ASN A 260 6.57 -19.49 -3.97
C ASN A 260 5.93 -18.77 -2.78
N ILE A 261 5.42 -17.56 -2.95
CA ILE A 261 4.60 -16.86 -1.96
C ILE A 261 3.42 -17.74 -1.56
N ARG A 262 2.68 -18.25 -2.54
CA ARG A 262 1.54 -19.10 -2.28
C ARG A 262 1.93 -20.41 -1.58
N LYS A 263 3.06 -21.00 -1.93
CA LYS A 263 3.55 -22.26 -1.37
C LYS A 263 4.07 -22.14 0.07
N TYR A 264 4.79 -21.05 0.37
CA TYR A 264 5.57 -20.95 1.59
C TYR A 264 5.03 -19.94 2.60
N LEU A 265 4.33 -18.90 2.14
CA LEU A 265 3.82 -17.85 3.03
C LEU A 265 2.31 -17.94 3.28
N TRP A 266 1.55 -18.64 2.44
CA TRP A 266 0.11 -18.76 2.60
C TRP A 266 -0.28 -19.99 3.44
N ASP A 267 -1.05 -19.78 4.50
CA ASP A 267 -1.66 -20.82 5.29
C ASP A 267 -3.10 -21.10 4.80
N ASP A 268 -3.29 -22.22 4.09
CA ASP A 268 -4.58 -22.60 3.55
C ASP A 268 -5.62 -22.93 4.64
N LYS A 269 -5.19 -23.33 5.83
CA LYS A 269 -6.12 -23.66 6.93
C LYS A 269 -6.66 -22.41 7.58
N GLN A 270 -5.79 -21.42 7.80
CA GLN A 270 -6.14 -20.16 8.45
C GLN A 270 -6.56 -19.08 7.43
N GLN A 271 -6.41 -19.33 6.12
CA GLN A 271 -6.70 -18.39 5.02
C GLN A 271 -6.02 -17.03 5.24
N LYS A 272 -4.70 -17.05 5.50
CA LYS A 272 -3.88 -15.88 5.76
C LYS A 272 -2.42 -16.10 5.39
N PHE A 273 -1.66 -15.04 5.29
CA PHE A 273 -0.19 -15.13 5.25
C PHE A 273 0.37 -15.35 6.66
N ILE A 274 1.38 -16.21 6.76
CA ILE A 274 2.16 -16.36 8.00
C ILE A 274 3.04 -15.12 8.18
N PRO A 275 3.33 -14.69 9.42
CA PRO A 275 4.18 -13.54 9.67
C PRO A 275 5.58 -13.68 9.07
N HIS A 276 6.32 -14.72 9.49
CA HIS A 276 7.72 -14.86 9.11
C HIS A 276 8.14 -16.31 8.82
N ILE A 277 9.08 -16.45 7.88
CA ILE A 277 9.95 -17.62 7.79
C ILE A 277 11.34 -17.17 8.25
N TYR A 278 11.76 -17.63 9.42
CA TYR A 278 13.05 -17.28 10.00
C TYR A 278 14.21 -17.99 9.31
N LEU A 279 15.29 -17.29 9.00
CA LEU A 279 16.46 -17.83 8.33
C LEU A 279 17.62 -18.15 9.30
N ASN A 280 17.68 -17.45 10.42
CA ASN A 280 18.72 -17.61 11.45
C ASN A 280 18.17 -17.64 12.89
N GLY A 281 16.93 -18.14 13.03
CA GLY A 281 16.21 -18.24 14.31
C GLY A 281 15.26 -17.09 14.55
N SER A 282 14.32 -17.28 15.48
CA SER A 282 13.38 -16.24 15.92
C SER A 282 13.99 -15.41 17.06
N PRO A 283 13.83 -14.08 17.07
CA PRO A 283 14.21 -13.25 18.21
C PRO A 283 13.24 -13.38 19.40
N PHE A 284 12.10 -14.01 19.19
CA PHE A 284 11.04 -14.11 20.19
C PHE A 284 11.13 -15.42 21.00
N PRO A 285 10.58 -15.45 22.24
CA PRO A 285 10.55 -16.68 23.04
C PRO A 285 9.88 -17.84 22.33
N ALA A 286 10.41 -19.06 22.50
CA ALA A 286 9.85 -20.27 21.87
C ALA A 286 8.40 -20.58 22.27
N SER A 287 7.94 -20.04 23.40
CA SER A 287 6.54 -20.16 23.86
C SER A 287 5.57 -19.20 23.15
N PHE A 288 6.09 -18.27 22.36
CA PHE A 288 5.25 -17.30 21.64
C PHE A 288 4.71 -17.91 20.34
N ASN A 289 3.40 -17.91 20.21
CA ASN A 289 2.76 -18.38 19.00
C ASN A 289 2.53 -17.23 18.01
N GLU A 290 3.58 -16.84 17.30
CA GLU A 290 3.51 -15.79 16.30
C GLU A 290 2.53 -16.14 15.15
N SER A 291 2.27 -17.43 14.92
CA SER A 291 1.35 -17.86 13.86
C SER A 291 -0.10 -17.40 14.04
N GLU A 292 -0.47 -16.87 15.22
CA GLU A 292 -1.79 -16.27 15.45
C GLU A 292 -1.91 -14.85 14.86
N ILE A 293 -0.80 -14.17 14.70
CA ILE A 293 -0.80 -12.78 14.22
C ILE A 293 -1.27 -12.73 12.76
N TYR A 294 -2.14 -11.77 12.48
CA TYR A 294 -2.60 -11.42 11.13
C TYR A 294 -2.03 -10.06 10.75
N TYR A 295 -1.25 -10.01 9.71
CA TYR A 295 -0.67 -8.79 9.14
C TYR A 295 -1.66 -8.12 8.19
N HIS A 296 -2.13 -6.93 8.53
CA HIS A 296 -3.03 -6.16 7.69
C HIS A 296 -2.30 -5.51 6.52
N GLY A 297 -1.14 -4.88 6.80
CA GLY A 297 -0.35 -4.18 5.80
C GLY A 297 0.15 -5.10 4.69
N GLY A 298 0.89 -6.14 5.04
CA GLY A 298 1.40 -7.12 4.09
C GLY A 298 0.28 -7.82 3.31
N THR A 299 -0.88 -8.09 3.95
CA THR A 299 -2.05 -8.65 3.24
C THR A 299 -2.63 -7.67 2.23
N ALA A 300 -2.74 -6.37 2.55
CA ALA A 300 -3.22 -5.36 1.61
C ALA A 300 -2.31 -5.25 0.38
N ILE A 301 -0.99 -5.30 0.58
CA ILE A 301 -0.01 -5.28 -0.51
C ILE A 301 -0.04 -6.57 -1.33
N ALA A 302 -0.23 -7.72 -0.71
CA ALA A 302 -0.42 -8.98 -1.43
C ALA A 302 -1.67 -8.96 -2.33
N ILE A 303 -2.75 -8.33 -1.88
CA ILE A 303 -3.95 -8.11 -2.70
C ILE A 303 -3.65 -7.16 -3.86
N GLU A 304 -2.90 -6.08 -3.62
CA GLU A 304 -2.47 -5.13 -4.65
C GLU A 304 -1.60 -5.82 -5.72
N ALA A 305 -0.73 -6.75 -5.31
CA ALA A 305 0.07 -7.59 -6.19
C ALA A 305 -0.77 -8.61 -7.00
N GLY A 306 -2.06 -8.77 -6.70
CA GLY A 306 -2.95 -9.71 -7.38
C GLY A 306 -2.80 -11.18 -6.91
N LEU A 307 -2.27 -11.40 -5.71
CA LEU A 307 -1.97 -12.73 -5.17
C LEU A 307 -3.20 -13.45 -4.60
N LEU A 308 -4.30 -12.74 -4.38
CA LEU A 308 -5.53 -13.28 -3.83
C LEU A 308 -6.71 -13.17 -4.80
N SER A 309 -7.56 -14.18 -4.83
CA SER A 309 -8.83 -14.16 -5.56
C SER A 309 -9.86 -13.22 -4.89
N LYS A 310 -10.89 -12.80 -5.61
CA LYS A 310 -11.99 -11.96 -5.06
C LYS A 310 -12.60 -12.55 -3.79
N LYS A 311 -12.77 -13.88 -3.73
CA LYS A 311 -13.29 -14.57 -2.54
C LYS A 311 -12.35 -14.41 -1.33
N GLU A 312 -11.05 -14.58 -1.55
CA GLU A 312 -10.03 -14.42 -0.52
C GLU A 312 -9.89 -12.96 -0.07
N VAL A 313 -9.99 -11.99 -1.00
CA VAL A 313 -10.02 -10.55 -0.69
C VAL A 313 -11.20 -10.21 0.23
N LYS A 314 -12.38 -10.73 -0.06
CA LYS A 314 -13.56 -10.52 0.80
C LYS A 314 -13.38 -11.14 2.18
N ALA A 315 -12.79 -12.34 2.27
CA ALA A 315 -12.47 -13.01 3.54
C ALA A 315 -11.41 -12.25 4.33
N ALA A 316 -10.36 -11.73 3.66
CA ALA A 316 -9.32 -10.90 4.26
C ALA A 316 -9.92 -9.62 4.87
N TYR A 317 -10.77 -8.92 4.13
CA TYR A 317 -11.46 -7.74 4.64
C TYR A 317 -12.32 -8.04 5.88
N GLN A 318 -13.11 -9.12 5.85
CA GLN A 318 -13.88 -9.55 7.01
C GLN A 318 -12.99 -9.84 8.21
N LYS A 319 -11.84 -10.50 8.00
CA LYS A 319 -10.87 -10.78 9.07
C LYS A 319 -10.27 -9.49 9.64
N MET A 320 -9.94 -8.51 8.79
CA MET A 320 -9.48 -7.18 9.23
C MET A 320 -10.54 -6.48 10.08
N GLN A 321 -11.81 -6.50 9.69
CA GLN A 321 -12.91 -5.93 10.48
C GLN A 321 -13.08 -6.63 11.83
N ASP A 322 -12.97 -7.96 11.87
CA ASP A 322 -13.06 -8.72 13.13
C ASP A 322 -11.89 -8.39 14.06
N ASN A 323 -10.68 -8.20 13.50
CA ASN A 323 -9.51 -7.78 14.26
C ASN A 323 -9.68 -6.35 14.82
N VAL A 324 -10.20 -5.41 14.02
CA VAL A 324 -10.53 -4.06 14.46
C VAL A 324 -11.50 -4.07 15.65
N LYS A 325 -12.55 -4.89 15.59
CA LYS A 325 -13.50 -5.07 16.70
C LYS A 325 -12.82 -5.63 17.96
N LYS A 326 -12.00 -6.68 17.82
CA LYS A 326 -11.29 -7.32 18.94
C LYS A 326 -10.24 -6.40 19.57
N ALA A 327 -9.55 -5.59 18.76
CA ALA A 327 -8.58 -4.61 19.20
C ALA A 327 -9.23 -3.33 19.77
N ASN A 328 -10.56 -3.18 19.62
CA ASN A 328 -11.27 -1.92 19.88
C ASN A 328 -10.64 -0.75 19.11
N ALA A 329 -10.16 -1.03 17.88
CA ALA A 329 -9.56 -0.05 16.99
C ALA A 329 -10.62 0.66 16.12
N SER A 330 -10.22 1.70 15.41
CA SER A 330 -11.14 2.58 14.70
C SER A 330 -11.28 2.23 13.22
N THR A 331 -10.21 1.74 12.57
CA THR A 331 -10.21 1.44 11.14
C THR A 331 -9.40 0.18 10.79
N ILE A 332 -9.58 -0.33 9.57
CA ILE A 332 -8.77 -1.44 9.04
C ILE A 332 -7.30 -1.05 8.76
N GLY A 333 -6.92 0.20 9.04
CA GLY A 333 -5.53 0.63 9.10
C GLY A 333 -4.75 0.07 10.29
N LEU A 334 -5.41 -0.62 11.24
CA LEU A 334 -4.74 -1.43 12.26
C LEU A 334 -3.67 -2.30 11.58
N THR A 335 -2.39 -2.18 12.00
CA THR A 335 -1.30 -2.84 11.28
C THR A 335 -1.34 -4.35 11.40
N LEU A 336 -1.61 -4.86 12.61
CA LEU A 336 -1.64 -6.30 12.89
C LEU A 336 -2.50 -6.61 14.14
N TYR A 337 -2.95 -7.85 14.25
CA TYR A 337 -3.65 -8.37 15.43
C TYR A 337 -3.55 -9.91 15.51
N PRO A 338 -3.33 -10.54 16.70
CA PRO A 338 -2.94 -9.90 17.98
C PRO A 338 -1.61 -9.15 17.87
N VAL A 339 -1.36 -8.21 18.78
CA VAL A 339 -0.12 -7.43 18.81
C VAL A 339 1.02 -8.21 19.48
N TYR A 340 2.26 -7.88 19.14
CA TYR A 340 3.42 -8.41 19.86
C TYR A 340 3.39 -7.93 21.33
N PRO A 341 3.70 -8.81 22.30
CA PRO A 341 3.72 -8.46 23.71
C PRO A 341 4.73 -7.35 24.05
N GLN A 342 4.49 -6.67 25.18
CA GLN A 342 5.41 -5.67 25.69
C GLN A 342 6.83 -6.24 25.87
N GLY A 343 7.83 -5.52 25.39
CA GLY A 343 9.25 -5.88 25.53
C GLY A 343 9.78 -6.85 24.47
N TYR A 344 8.96 -7.22 23.47
CA TYR A 344 9.43 -8.03 22.34
C TYR A 344 10.26 -7.22 21.35
N PHE A 345 10.05 -5.94 21.29
CA PHE A 345 10.89 -4.97 20.60
C PHE A 345 11.61 -4.10 21.64
N LYS A 346 12.91 -3.90 21.48
CA LYS A 346 13.69 -3.02 22.36
C LYS A 346 13.30 -1.55 22.20
N ASN A 347 12.87 -1.15 21.01
CA ASN A 347 12.38 0.20 20.76
C ASN A 347 11.12 0.46 21.59
N ALA A 348 11.18 1.48 22.47
CA ALA A 348 10.09 1.83 23.37
C ALA A 348 8.80 2.27 22.63
N GLY A 349 8.90 2.75 21.39
CA GLY A 349 7.77 3.08 20.53
C GLY A 349 6.97 1.88 20.02
N MET A 350 7.51 0.66 20.15
CA MET A 350 6.92 -0.58 19.65
C MET A 350 6.13 -1.36 20.70
N GLY A 351 5.63 -0.69 21.75
CA GLY A 351 4.72 -1.29 22.71
C GLY A 351 3.41 -1.76 22.05
N PRO A 352 2.60 -2.60 22.74
CA PRO A 352 1.30 -3.04 22.24
C PRO A 352 0.40 -1.89 21.79
N TYR A 353 -0.20 -2.01 20.60
CA TYR A 353 -1.05 -1.01 19.96
C TYR A 353 -0.37 0.35 19.71
N SER A 354 0.94 0.34 19.55
CA SER A 354 1.73 1.53 19.28
C SER A 354 2.52 1.39 17.99
N TYR A 355 2.64 2.48 17.26
CA TYR A 355 3.41 2.61 16.03
C TYR A 355 3.15 1.44 15.05
N GLN A 356 4.16 0.67 14.65
CA GLN A 356 4.02 -0.47 13.75
C GLN A 356 3.45 -1.73 14.43
N ASN A 357 3.45 -1.81 15.77
CA ASN A 357 2.92 -2.93 16.53
C ASN A 357 1.45 -2.72 16.93
N GLY A 358 0.56 -2.68 15.97
CA GLY A 358 -0.88 -2.53 16.19
C GLY A 358 -1.37 -1.08 16.28
N GLY A 359 -0.60 -0.10 15.85
CA GLY A 359 -1.11 1.24 15.53
C GLY A 359 -2.03 1.21 14.31
N ASP A 360 -2.90 2.21 14.19
CA ASP A 360 -3.85 2.34 13.09
C ASP A 360 -3.28 3.33 12.05
N TRP A 361 -2.83 2.79 10.91
CA TRP A 361 -2.22 3.53 9.81
C TRP A 361 -3.17 3.58 8.62
N THR A 362 -3.76 4.74 8.36
CA THR A 362 -4.57 4.97 7.15
C THR A 362 -3.79 4.63 5.87
N TRP A 363 -2.48 4.72 5.92
CA TRP A 363 -1.60 4.40 4.81
C TRP A 363 -1.87 3.00 4.23
N PHE A 364 -2.04 1.98 5.07
CA PHE A 364 -2.45 0.64 4.63
C PHE A 364 -3.96 0.50 4.50
N GLY A 365 -4.71 1.12 5.41
CA GLY A 365 -6.17 1.12 5.34
C GLY A 365 -6.69 1.71 4.03
N GLY A 366 -6.13 2.83 3.57
CA GLY A 366 -6.46 3.45 2.29
C GLY A 366 -6.07 2.59 1.09
N ARG A 367 -4.90 1.93 1.13
CA ARG A 367 -4.49 0.98 0.07
C ARG A 367 -5.44 -0.21 0.00
N MET A 368 -5.88 -0.76 1.16
CA MET A 368 -6.88 -1.83 1.19
C MET A 368 -8.22 -1.37 0.59
N VAL A 369 -8.66 -0.12 0.86
CA VAL A 369 -9.87 0.44 0.23
C VAL A 369 -9.74 0.47 -1.29
N SER A 370 -8.62 0.91 -1.84
CA SER A 370 -8.36 0.86 -3.29
C SER A 370 -8.48 -0.57 -3.85
N GLN A 371 -8.00 -1.57 -3.10
CA GLN A 371 -8.16 -2.97 -3.54
C GLN A 371 -9.62 -3.45 -3.48
N LEU A 372 -10.38 -3.08 -2.46
CA LEU A 372 -11.83 -3.38 -2.42
C LEU A 372 -12.55 -2.82 -3.65
N ILE A 373 -12.24 -1.57 -4.06
CA ILE A 373 -12.77 -0.95 -5.27
C ILE A 373 -12.35 -1.71 -6.53
N ARG A 374 -11.09 -2.10 -6.63
CA ARG A 374 -10.55 -2.86 -7.76
C ARG A 374 -11.22 -4.22 -7.94
N TYR A 375 -11.62 -4.87 -6.85
CA TYR A 375 -12.33 -6.14 -6.84
C TYR A 375 -13.86 -5.99 -6.87
N ASP A 376 -14.40 -4.79 -7.13
CA ASP A 376 -15.83 -4.48 -7.18
C ASP A 376 -16.56 -4.87 -5.86
N LEU A 377 -15.94 -4.57 -4.72
CA LEU A 377 -16.47 -4.69 -3.36
C LEU A 377 -16.79 -3.27 -2.85
N LEU A 378 -17.71 -2.57 -3.54
CA LEU A 378 -17.93 -1.13 -3.35
C LEU A 378 -18.60 -0.78 -2.02
N ASP A 379 -19.48 -1.64 -1.52
CA ASP A 379 -20.12 -1.43 -0.22
C ASP A 379 -19.10 -1.54 0.91
N GLU A 380 -18.23 -2.57 0.83
CA GLU A 380 -17.12 -2.78 1.76
C GLU A 380 -16.12 -1.60 1.70
N ALA A 381 -15.82 -1.09 0.51
CA ALA A 381 -14.94 0.07 0.33
C ALA A 381 -15.53 1.34 0.96
N ASN A 382 -16.82 1.61 0.76
CA ASN A 382 -17.52 2.75 1.37
C ASN A 382 -17.59 2.65 2.89
N GLU A 383 -17.82 1.46 3.43
CA GLU A 383 -17.81 1.22 4.88
C GLU A 383 -16.40 1.48 5.46
N ALA A 384 -15.37 0.94 4.83
CA ALA A 384 -14.00 1.02 5.31
C ALA A 384 -13.42 2.44 5.27
N ILE A 385 -13.68 3.21 4.21
CA ILE A 385 -13.08 4.54 4.06
C ILE A 385 -13.70 5.60 4.98
N LYS A 386 -14.98 5.46 5.31
CA LYS A 386 -15.73 6.48 6.05
C LYS A 386 -15.09 6.91 7.38
N PRO A 387 -14.70 6.01 8.29
CA PRO A 387 -14.06 6.42 9.56
C PRO A 387 -12.71 7.10 9.33
N MET A 388 -11.96 6.72 8.29
CA MET A 388 -10.70 7.37 7.92
C MET A 388 -10.93 8.83 7.48
N LEU A 389 -11.93 9.07 6.63
CA LEU A 389 -12.29 10.44 6.21
C LEU A 389 -12.77 11.29 7.38
N GLN A 390 -13.57 10.73 8.27
CA GLN A 390 -14.10 11.43 9.44
C GLN A 390 -12.98 11.87 10.39
N ARG A 391 -11.96 11.03 10.61
CA ARG A 391 -10.83 11.38 11.49
C ARG A 391 -9.96 12.49 10.92
N VAL A 392 -9.75 12.53 9.58
CA VAL A 392 -9.03 13.63 8.92
C VAL A 392 -9.75 14.96 9.17
N LEU A 393 -11.07 15.01 8.98
CA LEU A 393 -11.84 16.23 9.23
C LEU A 393 -11.85 16.63 10.72
N LYS A 394 -12.02 15.65 11.62
CA LYS A 394 -12.01 15.87 13.08
C LYS A 394 -10.68 16.48 13.54
N ASN A 395 -9.57 15.90 13.06
CA ASN A 395 -8.22 16.33 13.46
C ASN A 395 -7.66 17.46 12.59
N LYS A 396 -8.37 17.88 11.54
CA LYS A 396 -7.96 18.92 10.58
C LYS A 396 -6.61 18.69 9.93
N GLY A 397 -6.23 17.42 9.72
CA GLY A 397 -4.93 17.04 9.17
C GLY A 397 -4.81 15.54 8.90
N PHE A 398 -3.69 15.19 8.28
CA PHE A 398 -3.31 13.83 7.97
C PHE A 398 -2.18 13.43 8.92
N TYR A 399 -2.40 12.42 9.73
CA TYR A 399 -1.45 11.98 10.73
C TYR A 399 -0.79 10.68 10.33
N GLU A 400 0.42 10.46 10.78
CA GLU A 400 1.22 9.29 10.45
C GLU A 400 0.51 8.01 10.91
N TRP A 401 0.06 7.97 12.16
CA TRP A 401 -0.70 6.87 12.71
C TRP A 401 -1.63 7.31 13.85
N TYR A 402 -2.47 6.40 14.32
CA TYR A 402 -3.43 6.64 15.40
C TYR A 402 -3.39 5.48 16.39
N THR A 403 -3.70 5.80 17.66
CA THR A 403 -3.96 4.77 18.66
C THR A 403 -5.30 4.08 18.40
N PRO A 404 -5.59 2.90 19.00
CA PRO A 404 -6.90 2.24 18.84
C PRO A 404 -8.09 3.15 19.18
N ASP A 405 -7.96 4.01 20.20
CA ASP A 405 -8.97 5.01 20.59
C ASP A 405 -8.95 6.27 19.70
N ASN A 406 -8.30 6.18 18.53
CA ASN A 406 -8.29 7.18 17.47
C ASN A 406 -7.63 8.52 17.83
N GLN A 407 -6.60 8.49 18.72
CA GLN A 407 -5.77 9.66 19.00
C GLN A 407 -4.65 9.76 17.95
N PRO A 408 -4.47 10.92 17.32
CA PRO A 408 -3.43 11.11 16.31
C PRO A 408 -2.01 11.09 16.91
N LYS A 409 -1.06 10.52 16.19
CA LYS A 409 0.34 10.35 16.57
C LYS A 409 1.28 10.56 15.37
N GLY A 410 2.56 10.76 15.67
CA GLY A 410 3.59 11.00 14.67
C GLY A 410 3.44 12.36 13.99
N SER A 411 3.84 12.45 12.72
CA SER A 411 3.71 13.66 11.91
C SER A 411 2.25 14.08 11.72
N SER A 412 1.96 15.36 11.86
CA SER A 412 0.61 15.94 11.70
C SER A 412 0.27 16.33 10.25
N SER A 413 1.24 16.24 9.36
CA SER A 413 1.14 16.56 7.93
C SER A 413 1.69 15.41 7.08
N PHE A 414 1.26 14.18 7.40
CA PHE A 414 1.78 12.96 6.79
C PHE A 414 1.24 12.78 5.37
N ARG A 415 2.13 12.96 4.40
CA ARG A 415 1.79 12.92 2.96
C ARG A 415 1.39 11.54 2.48
N GLY A 416 1.91 10.48 3.11
CA GLY A 416 1.52 9.11 2.81
C GLY A 416 0.02 8.86 3.04
N GLU A 417 -0.56 9.29 4.18
CA GLU A 417 -2.01 9.21 4.42
C GLU A 417 -2.81 10.01 3.39
N ALA A 418 -2.38 11.26 3.13
CA ALA A 418 -3.06 12.13 2.17
C ALA A 418 -3.11 11.51 0.75
N GLY A 419 -1.98 10.96 0.29
CA GLY A 419 -1.88 10.35 -1.04
C GLY A 419 -2.77 9.13 -1.21
N VAL A 420 -2.74 8.21 -0.27
CA VAL A 420 -3.54 6.97 -0.35
C VAL A 420 -5.04 7.25 -0.24
N LEU A 421 -5.47 8.19 0.62
CA LEU A 421 -6.87 8.57 0.73
C LEU A 421 -7.35 9.29 -0.53
N TRP A 422 -6.56 10.20 -1.09
CA TRP A 422 -6.91 10.87 -2.34
C TRP A 422 -7.09 9.86 -3.48
N SER A 423 -6.20 8.87 -3.59
CA SER A 423 -6.29 7.81 -4.60
C SER A 423 -7.55 6.97 -4.41
N ALA A 424 -7.81 6.48 -3.20
CA ALA A 424 -8.98 5.68 -2.88
C ALA A 424 -10.30 6.42 -3.14
N ILE A 425 -10.40 7.71 -2.74
CA ILE A 425 -11.57 8.55 -3.03
C ILE A 425 -11.75 8.72 -4.53
N THR A 426 -10.68 9.00 -5.26
CA THR A 426 -10.72 9.23 -6.71
C THR A 426 -11.19 7.97 -7.44
N GLU A 427 -10.67 6.81 -7.10
CA GLU A 427 -11.07 5.52 -7.66
C GLU A 427 -12.54 5.21 -7.37
N LEU A 428 -12.99 5.44 -6.12
CA LEU A 428 -14.38 5.21 -5.71
C LEU A 428 -15.34 6.11 -6.49
N GLN A 429 -15.03 7.41 -6.61
CA GLN A 429 -15.83 8.36 -7.39
C GLN A 429 -15.91 7.98 -8.87
N HIS A 430 -14.81 7.50 -9.46
CA HIS A 430 -14.81 7.01 -10.85
C HIS A 430 -15.69 5.77 -11.06
N LYS A 431 -15.73 4.86 -10.08
CA LYS A 431 -16.56 3.64 -10.16
C LYS A 431 -18.06 3.95 -10.00
N VAL A 432 -18.41 4.87 -9.10
CA VAL A 432 -19.82 5.25 -8.85
C VAL A 432 -20.44 6.06 -9.99
N ASN A 433 -19.62 6.79 -10.75
CA ASN A 433 -20.06 7.63 -11.87
C ASN A 433 -20.12 6.88 -13.23
N ARG A 434 -19.79 5.60 -13.26
CA ARG A 434 -19.91 4.70 -14.43
C ARG A 434 -21.18 3.84 -14.34
#